data_33157cb977d765cbeedc27859864cc7f
#
_entry.id   33157cb977d765cbeedc27859864cc7f
#
_cell.length_a   1.000
_cell.length_b   1.000
_cell.length_c   1.000
_cell.angle_alpha   90.00
_cell.angle_beta   90.00
_cell.angle_gamma   90.00
#
_symmetry.space_group_name_H-M   'P 1'
#
loop_
_entity.id
_entity.type
_entity.pdbx_description
1 polymer ?
#
loop_
_entity_poly.entity_id
_entity_poly.type
_entity_poly.pdbx_seq_one_letter_code
_entity_poly.pdbx_strand_id
1 'polypeptide(L)'
;SSVHGHWMMVNLLRNFPDLAEREAIKAILKTNLTAENIAVEVAFFATPGNKNYERTYGWAWLLTLAAELHNWHDPLARKLEQNLKPLTELMVSKYETFLPKLIYPIRTGEHPNTAFGLSMAYDFAVATDNDALAQLIRARALHWYLSDKQCPLAWEPNGFDFLSPCFEELNLMRKVLPGEQFKSWAGDFIPELINQTFTLEPARVSDRTDGKLVHLDGLNFSRAWSLYGVAKAFPAEYGHLQAIGDAHVNAALPTIVDNHYEGTHWLGSFAMYALLSRQGL
;
A
#
# COMPACT_ATOMS: atom_id res chain seq x y z
N SER A 1 9.73 -1.86 -8.32
CA SER A 1 8.44 -2.30 -8.93
C SER A 1 8.28 -3.81 -9.05
N SER A 2 9.35 -4.64 -9.14
CA SER A 2 9.18 -6.10 -9.27
C SER A 2 8.40 -6.74 -8.10
N VAL A 3 8.60 -6.28 -6.88
CA VAL A 3 8.00 -6.90 -5.69
C VAL A 3 6.47 -6.79 -5.64
N HIS A 4 5.90 -5.62 -5.99
CA HIS A 4 4.43 -5.52 -6.05
C HIS A 4 3.82 -6.25 -7.25
N GLY A 5 4.58 -6.43 -8.33
CA GLY A 5 4.20 -7.36 -9.41
C GLY A 5 4.13 -8.81 -8.92
N HIS A 6 5.11 -9.27 -8.13
CA HIS A 6 5.06 -10.61 -7.52
C HIS A 6 3.88 -10.73 -6.53
N TRP A 7 3.60 -9.70 -5.72
CA TRP A 7 2.44 -9.66 -4.86
C TRP A 7 1.13 -9.80 -5.65
N MET A 8 1.00 -9.07 -6.77
CA MET A 8 -0.18 -9.17 -7.64
C MET A 8 -0.32 -10.60 -8.20
N MET A 9 0.77 -11.21 -8.67
CA MET A 9 0.77 -12.60 -9.17
C MET A 9 0.32 -13.61 -8.10
N VAL A 10 0.77 -13.45 -6.84
CA VAL A 10 0.33 -14.30 -5.73
C VAL A 10 -1.17 -14.14 -5.49
N ASN A 11 -1.67 -12.91 -5.50
CA ASN A 11 -3.10 -12.64 -5.36
C ASN A 11 -3.94 -13.21 -6.51
N LEU A 12 -3.46 -13.14 -7.75
CA LEU A 12 -4.11 -13.77 -8.90
C LEU A 12 -4.23 -15.29 -8.69
N LEU A 13 -3.16 -15.95 -8.26
CA LEU A 13 -3.18 -17.40 -8.01
C LEU A 13 -4.12 -17.79 -6.86
N ARG A 14 -4.22 -16.95 -5.83
CA ARG A 14 -5.03 -17.20 -4.65
C ARG A 14 -6.52 -17.02 -4.92
N ASN A 15 -6.87 -15.92 -5.60
CA ASN A 15 -8.27 -15.50 -5.74
C ASN A 15 -8.93 -16.00 -7.03
N PHE A 16 -8.15 -16.44 -8.04
CA PHE A 16 -8.64 -16.90 -9.33
C PHE A 16 -8.08 -18.31 -9.65
N PRO A 17 -8.66 -19.37 -9.07
CA PRO A 17 -8.14 -20.74 -9.22
C PRO A 17 -8.20 -21.25 -10.67
N ASP A 18 -9.13 -20.75 -11.47
CA ASP A 18 -9.34 -21.18 -12.86
C ASP A 18 -8.66 -20.28 -13.91
N LEU A 19 -7.73 -19.39 -13.47
CA LEU A 19 -6.99 -18.50 -14.36
C LEU A 19 -6.12 -19.30 -15.35
N ALA A 20 -6.26 -19.02 -16.65
CA ALA A 20 -5.53 -19.74 -17.71
C ALA A 20 -4.01 -19.62 -17.58
N GLU A 21 -3.52 -18.46 -17.12
CA GLU A 21 -2.10 -18.14 -16.94
C GLU A 21 -1.49 -18.72 -15.66
N ARG A 22 -2.25 -19.48 -14.89
CA ARG A 22 -1.86 -19.97 -13.56
C ARG A 22 -0.49 -20.64 -13.53
N GLU A 23 -0.23 -21.56 -14.43
CA GLU A 23 1.06 -22.29 -14.46
C GLU A 23 2.21 -21.40 -14.93
N ALA A 24 1.97 -20.46 -15.84
CA ALA A 24 2.97 -19.47 -16.24
C ALA A 24 3.34 -18.56 -15.06
N ILE A 25 2.35 -18.07 -14.29
CA ILE A 25 2.57 -17.26 -13.08
C ILE A 25 3.39 -18.03 -12.04
N LYS A 26 3.04 -19.31 -11.78
CA LYS A 26 3.79 -20.17 -10.85
C LYS A 26 5.25 -20.33 -11.29
N ALA A 27 5.49 -20.50 -12.60
CA ALA A 27 6.84 -20.63 -13.14
C ALA A 27 7.66 -19.35 -12.90
N ILE A 28 7.07 -18.17 -13.14
CA ILE A 28 7.73 -16.87 -12.88
C ILE A 28 8.08 -16.73 -11.39
N LEU A 29 7.13 -16.98 -10.50
CA LEU A 29 7.36 -16.88 -9.05
C LEU A 29 8.46 -17.83 -8.58
N LYS A 30 8.46 -19.10 -9.07
CA LYS A 30 9.50 -20.08 -8.74
C LYS A 30 10.88 -19.70 -9.25
N THR A 31 10.96 -19.08 -10.42
CA THR A 31 12.22 -18.63 -11.02
C THR A 31 12.78 -17.41 -10.32
N ASN A 32 11.91 -16.47 -9.93
CA ASN A 32 12.35 -15.19 -9.38
C ASN A 32 12.61 -15.27 -7.87
N LEU A 33 11.74 -15.94 -7.10
CA LEU A 33 11.82 -16.01 -5.65
C LEU A 33 12.57 -17.25 -5.17
N THR A 34 13.77 -17.49 -5.72
CA THR A 34 14.68 -18.56 -5.26
C THR A 34 15.51 -18.07 -4.06
N ALA A 35 16.03 -19.02 -3.27
CA ALA A 35 16.91 -18.66 -2.14
C ALA A 35 18.18 -17.93 -2.61
N GLU A 36 18.72 -18.30 -3.78
CA GLU A 36 19.89 -17.71 -4.39
C GLU A 36 19.63 -16.25 -4.79
N ASN A 37 18.52 -15.97 -5.48
CA ASN A 37 18.16 -14.62 -5.88
C ASN A 37 17.91 -13.74 -4.65
N ILE A 38 17.22 -14.25 -3.63
CA ILE A 38 16.99 -13.52 -2.39
C ILE A 38 18.30 -13.22 -1.65
N ALA A 39 19.26 -14.14 -1.66
CA ALA A 39 20.58 -13.87 -1.08
C ALA A 39 21.31 -12.72 -1.79
N VAL A 40 21.17 -12.60 -3.11
CA VAL A 40 21.71 -11.46 -3.88
C VAL A 40 21.06 -10.15 -3.48
N GLU A 41 19.71 -10.13 -3.31
CA GLU A 41 18.99 -8.95 -2.85
C GLU A 41 19.41 -8.54 -1.42
N VAL A 42 19.58 -9.49 -0.51
CA VAL A 42 20.08 -9.23 0.85
C VAL A 42 21.48 -8.60 0.79
N ALA A 43 22.37 -9.15 -0.03
CA ALA A 43 23.73 -8.63 -0.22
C ALA A 43 23.73 -7.21 -0.83
N PHE A 44 22.79 -6.91 -1.74
CA PHE A 44 22.61 -5.56 -2.31
C PHE A 44 22.37 -4.52 -1.23
N PHE A 45 21.51 -4.80 -0.26
CA PHE A 45 21.23 -3.88 0.85
C PHE A 45 22.39 -3.75 1.86
N ALA A 46 23.32 -4.69 1.91
CA ALA A 46 24.52 -4.62 2.72
C ALA A 46 25.59 -3.67 2.13
N THR A 47 25.50 -3.39 0.82
CA THR A 47 26.44 -2.49 0.11
C THR A 47 26.27 -1.05 0.63
N PRO A 48 27.38 -0.35 0.95
CA PRO A 48 27.34 1.06 1.29
C PRO A 48 26.65 1.88 0.18
N GLY A 49 25.70 2.73 0.53
CA GLY A 49 24.89 3.50 -0.43
C GLY A 49 23.52 2.88 -0.73
N ASN A 50 23.36 1.57 -0.64
CA ASN A 50 22.08 0.92 -0.91
C ASN A 50 21.19 0.71 0.32
N LYS A 51 21.69 1.06 1.51
CA LYS A 51 21.00 0.84 2.80
C LYS A 51 19.60 1.43 2.86
N ASN A 52 19.36 2.53 2.13
CA ASN A 52 18.10 3.26 2.12
C ASN A 52 17.33 3.10 0.79
N TYR A 53 17.77 2.18 -0.06
CA TYR A 53 17.12 1.96 -1.35
C TYR A 53 15.63 1.65 -1.16
N GLU A 54 14.79 2.32 -1.95
CA GLU A 54 13.32 2.18 -1.94
C GLU A 54 12.64 2.40 -0.56
N ARG A 55 13.25 3.16 0.34
CA ARG A 55 12.68 3.46 1.66
C ARG A 55 11.59 4.54 1.53
N THR A 56 10.36 4.29 1.99
CA THR A 56 9.81 3.08 2.61
C THR A 56 8.97 2.23 1.64
N TYR A 57 8.73 2.67 0.43
CA TYR A 57 7.82 2.08 -0.55
C TYR A 57 8.14 0.62 -0.89
N GLY A 58 9.35 0.35 -1.36
CA GLY A 58 9.74 -1.02 -1.70
C GLY A 58 9.80 -1.96 -0.49
N TRP A 59 10.17 -1.42 0.69
CA TRP A 59 10.15 -2.17 1.95
C TRP A 59 8.73 -2.60 2.32
N ALA A 60 7.78 -1.67 2.20
CA ALA A 60 6.37 -1.92 2.49
C ALA A 60 5.78 -2.98 1.56
N TRP A 61 6.00 -2.86 0.26
CA TRP A 61 5.53 -3.86 -0.70
C TRP A 61 6.14 -5.24 -0.50
N LEU A 62 7.40 -5.31 -0.05
CA LEU A 62 8.01 -6.61 0.29
C LEU A 62 7.33 -7.26 1.49
N LEU A 63 7.05 -6.49 2.55
CA LEU A 63 6.32 -6.99 3.70
C LEU A 63 4.90 -7.39 3.34
N THR A 64 4.24 -6.65 2.43
CA THR A 64 2.91 -7.01 1.92
C THR A 64 2.93 -8.34 1.15
N LEU A 65 3.96 -8.57 0.29
CA LEU A 65 4.16 -9.87 -0.34
C LEU A 65 4.38 -10.98 0.69
N ALA A 66 5.19 -10.73 1.71
CA ALA A 66 5.46 -11.72 2.77
C ALA A 66 4.18 -12.08 3.55
N ALA A 67 3.34 -11.09 3.90
CA ALA A 67 2.05 -11.32 4.54
C ALA A 67 1.11 -12.14 3.67
N GLU A 68 1.07 -11.86 2.36
CA GLU A 68 0.23 -12.60 1.42
C GLU A 68 0.65 -14.05 1.30
N LEU A 69 1.96 -14.32 1.20
CA LEU A 69 2.50 -15.68 1.21
C LEU A 69 2.22 -16.41 2.53
N HIS A 70 2.31 -15.69 3.65
CA HIS A 70 2.00 -16.24 4.98
C HIS A 70 0.55 -16.72 5.07
N ASN A 71 -0.38 -15.92 4.60
CA ASN A 71 -1.82 -16.19 4.65
C ASN A 71 -2.32 -17.15 3.57
N TRP A 72 -1.50 -17.48 2.57
CA TRP A 72 -1.89 -18.42 1.52
C TRP A 72 -1.51 -19.86 1.88
N HIS A 73 -2.50 -20.68 2.19
CA HIS A 73 -2.33 -22.09 2.59
C HIS A 73 -2.10 -23.00 1.36
N ASP A 74 -0.93 -22.86 0.74
CA ASP A 74 -0.49 -23.64 -0.43
C ASP A 74 0.97 -24.05 -0.25
N PRO A 75 1.38 -25.29 -0.66
CA PRO A 75 2.79 -25.73 -0.59
C PRO A 75 3.75 -24.80 -1.31
N LEU A 76 3.35 -24.21 -2.45
CA LEU A 76 4.16 -23.22 -3.15
C LEU A 76 4.37 -21.97 -2.30
N ALA A 77 3.32 -21.47 -1.66
CA ALA A 77 3.43 -20.30 -0.80
C ALA A 77 4.42 -20.54 0.35
N ARG A 78 4.35 -21.69 1.01
CA ARG A 78 5.29 -22.06 2.10
C ARG A 78 6.74 -22.05 1.60
N LYS A 79 6.98 -22.59 0.39
CA LYS A 79 8.32 -22.60 -0.20
C LYS A 79 8.82 -21.21 -0.53
N LEU A 80 7.97 -20.38 -1.15
CA LEU A 80 8.32 -18.99 -1.50
C LEU A 80 8.54 -18.12 -0.26
N GLU A 81 7.70 -18.27 0.77
CA GLU A 81 7.87 -17.59 2.07
C GLU A 81 9.19 -17.96 2.73
N GLN A 82 9.53 -19.25 2.76
CA GLN A 82 10.82 -19.72 3.29
C GLN A 82 12.00 -19.10 2.55
N ASN A 83 11.94 -19.04 1.22
CA ASN A 83 12.98 -18.41 0.42
C ASN A 83 13.08 -16.91 0.69
N LEU A 84 11.93 -16.21 0.82
CA LEU A 84 11.85 -14.75 1.02
C LEU A 84 12.27 -14.33 2.43
N LYS A 85 12.19 -15.22 3.41
CA LYS A 85 12.39 -14.95 4.84
C LYS A 85 13.62 -14.08 5.16
N PRO A 86 14.84 -14.34 4.65
CA PRO A 86 16.00 -13.51 4.98
C PRO A 86 15.83 -12.04 4.58
N LEU A 87 15.18 -11.79 3.44
CA LEU A 87 14.91 -10.43 2.98
C LEU A 87 13.77 -9.77 3.77
N THR A 88 12.75 -10.53 4.17
CA THR A 88 11.67 -10.07 5.05
C THR A 88 12.22 -9.64 6.41
N GLU A 89 13.05 -10.46 7.04
CA GLU A 89 13.70 -10.14 8.32
C GLU A 89 14.60 -8.90 8.21
N LEU A 90 15.30 -8.74 7.10
CA LEU A 90 16.09 -7.55 6.83
C LEU A 90 15.21 -6.29 6.76
N MET A 91 14.05 -6.35 6.09
CA MET A 91 13.14 -5.20 6.02
C MET A 91 12.55 -4.86 7.39
N VAL A 92 12.16 -5.85 8.18
CA VAL A 92 11.73 -5.63 9.58
C VAL A 92 12.81 -4.90 10.37
N SER A 93 14.05 -5.41 10.37
CA SER A 93 15.19 -4.77 11.04
C SER A 93 15.46 -3.34 10.56
N LYS A 94 15.23 -3.06 9.26
CA LYS A 94 15.34 -1.70 8.71
C LYS A 94 14.27 -0.76 9.27
N TYR A 95 13.04 -1.20 9.40
CA TYR A 95 11.98 -0.42 10.05
C TYR A 95 12.34 -0.15 11.52
N GLU A 96 12.73 -1.17 12.28
CA GLU A 96 13.10 -1.06 13.68
C GLU A 96 14.28 -0.09 13.90
N THR A 97 15.24 -0.08 12.98
CA THR A 97 16.41 0.82 13.04
C THR A 97 16.07 2.24 12.58
N PHE A 98 15.19 2.41 11.62
CA PHE A 98 14.91 3.70 10.98
C PHE A 98 13.84 4.51 11.74
N LEU A 99 12.73 3.90 12.13
CA LEU A 99 11.60 4.62 12.71
C LEU A 99 11.96 5.40 13.99
N PRO A 100 12.80 4.89 14.92
CA PRO A 100 13.21 5.67 16.07
C PRO A 100 14.03 6.93 15.75
N LYS A 101 14.71 6.95 14.59
CA LYS A 101 15.56 8.06 14.15
C LYS A 101 14.79 9.13 13.37
N LEU A 102 13.62 8.79 12.85
CA LEU A 102 12.81 9.74 12.08
C LEU A 102 12.08 10.68 13.05
N ILE A 103 12.47 11.95 13.06
CA ILE A 103 11.86 12.96 13.92
C ILE A 103 10.53 13.42 13.32
N TYR A 104 10.50 13.72 12.03
CA TYR A 104 9.34 14.20 11.29
C TYR A 104 8.90 13.19 10.24
N PRO A 105 7.58 12.87 10.14
CA PRO A 105 7.09 12.01 9.08
C PRO A 105 7.15 12.69 7.72
N ILE A 106 7.30 11.93 6.66
CA ILE A 106 7.31 12.43 5.28
C ILE A 106 5.88 12.35 4.76
N ARG A 107 5.29 13.50 4.43
CA ARG A 107 3.91 13.67 3.94
C ARG A 107 3.91 14.06 2.47
N THR A 108 4.42 13.21 1.61
CA THR A 108 4.43 13.41 0.15
C THR A 108 3.51 12.41 -0.53
N GLY A 109 3.04 12.74 -1.73
CA GLY A 109 2.26 11.82 -2.58
C GLY A 109 3.12 10.80 -3.35
N GLU A 110 4.37 10.56 -2.91
CA GLU A 110 5.34 9.73 -3.60
C GLU A 110 5.94 8.64 -2.68
N HIS A 111 6.90 7.86 -3.23
CA HIS A 111 7.57 6.71 -2.60
C HIS A 111 7.97 6.87 -1.13
N PRO A 112 8.51 8.01 -0.66
CA PRO A 112 8.94 8.11 0.73
C PRO A 112 7.80 8.38 1.73
N ASN A 113 6.52 8.37 1.31
CA ASN A 113 5.38 8.61 2.20
C ASN A 113 5.43 7.67 3.41
N THR A 114 5.50 8.27 4.61
CA THR A 114 5.68 7.51 5.85
C THR A 114 4.40 6.75 6.22
N ALA A 115 3.23 7.37 6.11
CA ALA A 115 1.96 6.74 6.48
C ALA A 115 1.64 5.53 5.61
N PHE A 116 1.86 5.61 4.29
CA PHE A 116 1.76 4.47 3.37
C PHE A 116 2.67 3.31 3.79
N GLY A 117 3.98 3.62 3.99
CA GLY A 117 4.94 2.59 4.37
C GLY A 117 4.61 1.91 5.70
N LEU A 118 4.13 2.68 6.69
CA LEU A 118 3.71 2.15 7.98
C LEU A 118 2.40 1.36 7.91
N SER A 119 1.44 1.81 7.10
CA SER A 119 0.14 1.15 6.93
C SER A 119 0.31 -0.29 6.44
N MET A 120 1.14 -0.49 5.41
CA MET A 120 1.43 -1.84 4.87
C MET A 120 2.28 -2.69 5.82
N ALA A 121 3.31 -2.09 6.44
CA ALA A 121 4.15 -2.80 7.41
C ALA A 121 3.36 -3.21 8.67
N TYR A 122 2.35 -2.44 9.06
CA TYR A 122 1.46 -2.78 10.17
C TYR A 122 0.58 -3.99 9.85
N ASP A 123 0.02 -4.04 8.63
CA ASP A 123 -0.76 -5.21 8.18
C ASP A 123 0.09 -6.49 8.19
N PHE A 124 1.34 -6.41 7.72
CA PHE A 124 2.29 -7.53 7.82
C PHE A 124 2.53 -7.93 9.27
N ALA A 125 2.79 -6.96 10.16
CA ALA A 125 3.10 -7.24 11.55
C ALA A 125 1.93 -7.95 12.27
N VAL A 126 0.70 -7.52 11.99
CA VAL A 126 -0.53 -8.16 12.51
C VAL A 126 -0.71 -9.56 11.91
N ALA A 127 -0.54 -9.72 10.59
CA ALA A 127 -0.75 -11.00 9.91
C ALA A 127 0.25 -12.08 10.33
N THR A 128 1.44 -11.68 10.80
CA THR A 128 2.54 -12.60 11.17
C THR A 128 2.82 -12.64 12.68
N ASP A 129 1.92 -12.10 13.50
CA ASP A 129 2.07 -12.00 14.97
C ASP A 129 3.38 -11.35 15.42
N ASN A 130 3.88 -10.37 14.62
CA ASN A 130 5.07 -9.59 14.99
C ASN A 130 4.68 -8.39 15.87
N ASP A 131 4.39 -8.67 17.14
CA ASP A 131 3.96 -7.67 18.12
C ASP A 131 4.96 -6.52 18.30
N ALA A 132 6.25 -6.80 18.23
CA ALA A 132 7.29 -5.78 18.42
C ALA A 132 7.21 -4.70 17.32
N LEU A 133 7.11 -5.14 16.05
CA LEU A 133 6.96 -4.23 14.92
C LEU A 133 5.61 -3.49 14.96
N ALA A 134 4.51 -4.20 15.28
CA ALA A 134 3.18 -3.60 15.39
C ALA A 134 3.15 -2.50 16.46
N GLN A 135 3.70 -2.74 17.64
CA GLN A 135 3.79 -1.76 18.73
C GLN A 135 4.67 -0.57 18.36
N LEU A 136 5.82 -0.79 17.73
CA LEU A 136 6.70 0.28 17.25
C LEU A 136 5.97 1.17 16.25
N ILE A 137 5.33 0.58 15.23
CA ILE A 137 4.58 1.34 14.21
C ILE A 137 3.46 2.13 14.87
N ARG A 138 2.66 1.50 15.73
CA ARG A 138 1.58 2.17 16.45
C ARG A 138 2.10 3.37 17.28
N ALA A 139 3.17 3.17 18.04
CA ALA A 139 3.74 4.25 18.86
C ALA A 139 4.22 5.42 18.00
N ARG A 140 4.86 5.14 16.85
CA ARG A 140 5.34 6.19 15.95
C ARG A 140 4.20 6.90 15.22
N ALA A 141 3.19 6.16 14.76
CA ALA A 141 1.99 6.74 14.14
C ALA A 141 1.28 7.70 15.10
N LEU A 142 1.04 7.28 16.34
CA LEU A 142 0.41 8.14 17.35
C LEU A 142 1.27 9.37 17.67
N HIS A 143 2.59 9.21 17.77
CA HIS A 143 3.50 10.32 18.02
C HIS A 143 3.46 11.39 16.92
N TRP A 144 3.33 10.97 15.66
CA TRP A 144 3.38 11.91 14.54
C TRP A 144 2.02 12.48 14.13
N TYR A 145 0.96 11.67 14.22
CA TYR A 145 -0.30 11.97 13.53
C TYR A 145 -1.48 12.21 14.47
N LEU A 146 -1.38 11.85 15.77
CA LEU A 146 -2.52 11.98 16.67
C LEU A 146 -3.00 13.42 16.85
N SER A 147 -2.10 14.39 16.73
CA SER A 147 -2.42 15.83 16.86
C SER A 147 -2.78 16.51 15.55
N ASP A 148 -2.69 15.81 14.41
CA ASP A 148 -2.95 16.39 13.10
C ASP A 148 -4.45 16.67 12.92
N LYS A 149 -4.75 17.84 12.34
CA LYS A 149 -6.11 18.34 12.14
C LYS A 149 -6.18 19.05 10.80
N GLN A 150 -7.39 19.09 10.22
CA GLN A 150 -7.70 19.86 9.00
C GLN A 150 -6.68 19.62 7.88
N CYS A 151 -6.50 18.34 7.51
CA CYS A 151 -5.60 18.00 6.41
C CYS A 151 -5.99 18.80 5.17
N PRO A 152 -5.03 19.47 4.49
CA PRO A 152 -5.33 20.38 3.38
C PRO A 152 -5.66 19.59 2.09
N LEU A 153 -6.74 18.83 2.11
CA LEU A 153 -7.17 17.97 0.99
C LEU A 153 -7.39 18.75 -0.31
N ALA A 154 -7.74 20.05 -0.21
CA ALA A 154 -7.86 20.93 -1.36
C ALA A 154 -6.52 21.23 -2.08
N TRP A 155 -5.38 20.89 -1.48
CA TRP A 155 -4.06 21.02 -2.10
C TRP A 155 -3.63 19.76 -2.85
N GLU A 156 -4.40 18.70 -2.75
CA GLU A 156 -4.16 17.44 -3.44
C GLU A 156 -4.98 17.33 -4.74
N PRO A 157 -4.41 16.77 -5.79
CA PRO A 157 -3.05 16.25 -5.88
C PRO A 157 -2.00 17.32 -6.18
N ASN A 158 -0.74 17.08 -5.81
CA ASN A 158 0.38 17.73 -6.46
C ASN A 158 0.61 17.13 -7.86
N GLY A 159 1.41 17.78 -8.70
CA GLY A 159 1.54 17.56 -10.14
C GLY A 159 1.54 16.10 -10.63
N PHE A 160 2.15 15.15 -9.89
CA PHE A 160 2.25 13.74 -10.28
C PHE A 160 2.22 12.79 -9.08
N ASP A 161 1.46 13.14 -8.05
CA ASP A 161 1.22 12.25 -6.91
C ASP A 161 0.57 10.93 -7.35
N PHE A 162 1.00 9.82 -6.78
CA PHE A 162 0.33 8.52 -6.89
C PHE A 162 -0.22 8.01 -5.55
N LEU A 163 0.06 8.72 -4.47
CA LEU A 163 -0.51 8.55 -3.15
C LEU A 163 -1.14 9.86 -2.69
N SER A 164 -2.20 9.80 -1.92
CA SER A 164 -2.77 10.96 -1.24
C SER A 164 -2.20 11.05 0.16
N PRO A 165 -1.39 12.06 0.50
CA PRO A 165 -0.89 12.22 1.87
C PRO A 165 -1.98 12.18 2.93
N CYS A 166 -3.09 12.88 2.73
CA CYS A 166 -4.22 12.89 3.67
C CYS A 166 -4.87 11.51 3.80
N PHE A 167 -5.14 10.81 2.70
CA PHE A 167 -5.80 9.51 2.77
C PHE A 167 -4.89 8.37 3.23
N GLU A 168 -3.59 8.43 2.96
CA GLU A 168 -2.65 7.44 3.52
C GLU A 168 -2.54 7.58 5.04
N GLU A 169 -2.51 8.82 5.55
CA GLU A 169 -2.52 9.08 6.98
C GLU A 169 -3.84 8.60 7.61
N LEU A 170 -4.98 8.93 7.00
CA LEU A 170 -6.29 8.46 7.42
C LEU A 170 -6.35 6.92 7.49
N ASN A 171 -5.83 6.23 6.46
CA ASN A 171 -5.82 4.77 6.39
C ASN A 171 -4.92 4.13 7.46
N LEU A 172 -3.76 4.71 7.74
CA LEU A 172 -2.89 4.25 8.82
C LEU A 172 -3.58 4.42 10.18
N MET A 173 -4.11 5.62 10.44
CA MET A 173 -4.72 5.95 11.74
C MET A 173 -5.96 5.10 12.01
N ARG A 174 -6.73 4.74 10.98
CA ARG A 174 -7.83 3.76 11.09
C ARG A 174 -7.39 2.41 11.63
N LYS A 175 -6.18 1.97 11.28
CA LYS A 175 -5.64 0.66 11.71
C LYS A 175 -5.10 0.69 13.15
N VAL A 176 -4.53 1.82 13.57
CA VAL A 176 -3.83 1.91 14.85
C VAL A 176 -4.66 2.51 15.99
N LEU A 177 -5.74 3.24 15.70
CA LEU A 177 -6.63 3.80 16.71
C LEU A 177 -7.81 2.88 16.99
N PRO A 178 -8.26 2.77 18.25
CA PRO A 178 -9.56 2.18 18.55
C PRO A 178 -10.72 2.95 17.89
N GLY A 179 -11.80 2.24 17.54
CA GLY A 179 -12.88 2.75 16.70
C GLY A 179 -13.40 4.15 17.06
N GLU A 180 -13.81 4.38 18.33
CA GLU A 180 -14.32 5.69 18.76
C GLU A 180 -13.25 6.78 18.73
N GLN A 181 -12.01 6.43 19.07
CA GLN A 181 -10.89 7.38 18.98
C GLN A 181 -10.59 7.75 17.52
N PHE A 182 -10.67 6.77 16.62
CA PHE A 182 -10.52 7.04 15.19
C PHE A 182 -11.61 7.99 14.68
N LYS A 183 -12.88 7.75 15.01
CA LYS A 183 -13.99 8.62 14.57
C LYS A 183 -13.81 10.06 15.05
N SER A 184 -13.42 10.25 16.30
CA SER A 184 -13.15 11.58 16.85
C SER A 184 -11.98 12.25 16.13
N TRP A 185 -10.87 11.53 15.94
CA TRP A 185 -9.69 12.03 15.26
C TRP A 185 -9.98 12.35 13.78
N ALA A 186 -10.66 11.46 13.07
CA ALA A 186 -11.01 11.65 11.65
C ALA A 186 -11.93 12.87 11.45
N GLY A 187 -12.85 13.12 12.39
CA GLY A 187 -13.71 14.30 12.40
C GLY A 187 -12.94 15.62 12.58
N ASP A 188 -11.79 15.60 13.26
CA ASP A 188 -10.89 16.76 13.37
C ASP A 188 -9.94 16.84 12.15
N PHE A 189 -9.55 15.68 11.58
CA PHE A 189 -8.54 15.58 10.54
C PHE A 189 -9.07 15.92 9.14
N ILE A 190 -10.22 15.35 8.75
CA ILE A 190 -10.94 15.69 7.51
C ILE A 190 -12.44 15.80 7.86
N PRO A 191 -12.89 16.93 8.41
CA PRO A 191 -14.25 17.10 8.94
C PRO A 191 -15.36 16.81 7.91
N GLU A 192 -15.10 17.08 6.65
CA GLU A 192 -16.06 16.90 5.56
C GLU A 192 -16.38 15.44 5.23
N LEU A 193 -15.53 14.48 5.58
CA LEU A 193 -15.72 13.07 5.24
C LEU A 193 -17.00 12.45 5.81
N ILE A 194 -17.50 12.94 6.95
CA ILE A 194 -18.74 12.44 7.54
C ILE A 194 -19.99 12.91 6.81
N ASN A 195 -19.86 13.93 5.97
CA ASN A 195 -20.96 14.48 5.20
C ASN A 195 -21.39 13.50 4.11
N GLN A 196 -22.65 13.10 4.09
CA GLN A 196 -23.21 12.23 3.04
C GLN A 196 -23.17 12.87 1.65
N THR A 197 -22.98 14.17 1.57
CA THR A 197 -22.83 14.94 0.32
C THR A 197 -21.37 15.21 -0.05
N PHE A 198 -20.41 14.67 0.70
CA PHE A 198 -18.99 14.80 0.38
C PHE A 198 -18.71 14.23 -1.00
N THR A 199 -17.96 14.97 -1.81
CA THR A 199 -17.52 14.56 -3.13
C THR A 199 -16.03 14.75 -3.28
N LEU A 200 -15.40 13.88 -4.03
CA LEU A 200 -13.99 13.98 -4.41
C LEU A 200 -13.86 13.55 -5.87
N GLU A 201 -13.42 14.49 -6.70
CA GLU A 201 -13.26 14.20 -8.13
C GLU A 201 -12.03 13.31 -8.38
N PRO A 202 -12.12 12.30 -9.27
CA PRO A 202 -10.96 11.55 -9.72
C PRO A 202 -9.90 12.46 -10.35
N ALA A 203 -8.64 12.18 -10.06
CA ALA A 203 -7.52 12.87 -10.69
C ALA A 203 -7.48 12.57 -12.20
N ARG A 204 -7.05 13.54 -13.00
CA ARG A 204 -7.02 13.46 -14.46
C ARG A 204 -5.60 13.57 -14.99
N VAL A 205 -5.25 12.69 -15.91
CA VAL A 205 -3.97 12.74 -16.65
C VAL A 205 -4.20 13.57 -17.91
N SER A 206 -3.46 14.68 -18.05
CA SER A 206 -3.56 15.59 -19.21
C SER A 206 -2.72 15.14 -20.41
N ASP A 207 -1.59 14.47 -20.15
CA ASP A 207 -0.71 13.92 -21.18
C ASP A 207 -0.24 12.52 -20.76
N ARG A 208 -0.71 11.50 -21.49
CA ARG A 208 -0.37 10.10 -21.21
C ARG A 208 1.00 9.67 -21.74
N THR A 209 1.66 10.53 -22.52
CA THR A 209 3.03 10.30 -22.98
C THR A 209 4.08 10.76 -21.96
N ASP A 210 3.66 11.53 -20.95
CA ASP A 210 4.50 11.90 -19.81
C ASP A 210 4.47 10.85 -18.73
N GLY A 211 5.57 10.11 -18.57
CA GLY A 211 5.71 9.02 -17.57
C GLY A 211 5.53 9.48 -16.11
N LYS A 212 5.59 10.79 -15.82
CA LYS A 212 5.30 11.32 -14.49
C LYS A 212 3.81 11.62 -14.31
N LEU A 213 3.17 12.25 -15.30
CA LEU A 213 1.75 12.62 -15.18
C LEU A 213 0.82 11.40 -15.08
N VAL A 214 1.19 10.25 -15.68
CA VAL A 214 0.42 9.00 -15.54
C VAL A 214 0.38 8.45 -14.11
N HIS A 215 1.20 8.96 -13.20
CA HIS A 215 1.12 8.63 -11.78
C HIS A 215 -0.23 9.00 -11.16
N LEU A 216 -0.94 9.99 -11.70
CA LEU A 216 -2.26 10.39 -11.23
C LEU A 216 -3.32 9.28 -11.39
N ASP A 217 -3.15 8.32 -12.31
CA ASP A 217 -3.99 7.13 -12.35
C ASP A 217 -3.79 6.26 -11.10
N GLY A 218 -2.55 6.14 -10.62
CA GLY A 218 -2.23 5.48 -9.37
C GLY A 218 -2.84 6.16 -8.15
N LEU A 219 -2.89 7.49 -8.17
CA LEU A 219 -3.56 8.25 -7.10
C LEU A 219 -5.05 7.88 -6.98
N ASN A 220 -5.74 7.64 -8.08
CA ASN A 220 -7.12 7.21 -8.04
C ASN A 220 -7.27 5.87 -7.31
N PHE A 221 -6.40 4.90 -7.57
CA PHE A 221 -6.41 3.63 -6.84
C PHE A 221 -6.05 3.81 -5.37
N SER A 222 -5.06 4.66 -5.03
CA SER A 222 -4.66 4.88 -3.63
C SER A 222 -5.72 5.59 -2.81
N ARG A 223 -6.43 6.55 -3.37
CA ARG A 223 -7.60 7.15 -2.76
C ARG A 223 -8.70 6.11 -2.53
N ALA A 224 -8.97 5.27 -3.53
CA ALA A 224 -10.01 4.25 -3.45
C ALA A 224 -9.75 3.24 -2.31
N TRP A 225 -8.52 2.67 -2.17
CA TRP A 225 -8.28 1.70 -1.09
C TRP A 225 -8.42 2.30 0.30
N SER A 226 -8.04 3.56 0.48
CA SER A 226 -8.19 4.26 1.76
C SER A 226 -9.67 4.52 2.08
N LEU A 227 -10.45 4.99 1.10
CA LEU A 227 -11.89 5.22 1.23
C LEU A 227 -12.65 3.92 1.53
N TYR A 228 -12.33 2.82 0.83
CA TYR A 228 -12.92 1.50 1.09
C TYR A 228 -12.59 1.01 2.50
N GLY A 229 -11.34 1.20 2.93
CA GLY A 229 -10.92 0.81 4.27
C GLY A 229 -11.72 1.50 5.37
N VAL A 230 -11.97 2.81 5.24
CA VAL A 230 -12.77 3.59 6.18
C VAL A 230 -14.25 3.22 6.11
N ALA A 231 -14.81 3.17 4.89
CA ALA A 231 -16.23 2.81 4.66
C ALA A 231 -16.57 1.43 5.24
N LYS A 232 -15.65 0.47 5.11
CA LYS A 232 -15.84 -0.88 5.63
C LYS A 232 -15.73 -0.95 7.15
N ALA A 233 -14.76 -0.25 7.73
CA ALA A 233 -14.56 -0.25 9.18
C ALA A 233 -15.71 0.46 9.93
N PHE A 234 -16.33 1.45 9.32
CA PHE A 234 -17.36 2.30 9.92
C PHE A 234 -18.52 2.56 8.93
N PRO A 235 -19.27 1.50 8.55
CA PRO A 235 -20.26 1.60 7.46
C PRO A 235 -21.43 2.53 7.79
N ALA A 236 -21.76 2.73 9.06
CA ALA A 236 -22.86 3.60 9.46
C ALA A 236 -22.52 5.08 9.19
N GLU A 237 -21.29 5.49 9.50
CA GLU A 237 -20.84 6.88 9.38
C GLU A 237 -20.24 7.17 7.99
N TYR A 238 -19.48 6.23 7.42
CA TYR A 238 -18.63 6.45 6.25
C TYR A 238 -18.97 5.54 5.06
N GLY A 239 -20.06 4.78 5.08
CA GLY A 239 -20.43 3.85 4.00
C GLY A 239 -20.56 4.50 2.63
N HIS A 240 -20.98 5.78 2.57
CA HIS A 240 -21.08 6.57 1.33
C HIS A 240 -19.74 6.76 0.60
N LEU A 241 -18.61 6.68 1.32
CA LEU A 241 -17.27 6.79 0.73
C LEU A 241 -16.97 5.65 -0.26
N GLN A 242 -17.67 4.52 -0.15
CA GLN A 242 -17.52 3.42 -1.10
C GLN A 242 -17.86 3.84 -2.54
N ALA A 243 -18.93 4.61 -2.73
CA ALA A 243 -19.31 5.10 -4.05
C ALA A 243 -18.26 6.07 -4.64
N ILE A 244 -17.60 6.87 -3.79
CA ILE A 244 -16.51 7.75 -4.20
C ILE A 244 -15.29 6.90 -4.62
N GLY A 245 -14.92 5.90 -3.83
CA GLY A 245 -13.86 4.95 -4.20
C GLY A 245 -14.15 4.25 -5.54
N ASP A 246 -15.40 3.81 -5.76
CA ASP A 246 -15.84 3.19 -7.02
C ASP A 246 -15.67 4.16 -8.22
N ALA A 247 -15.98 5.45 -8.05
CA ALA A 247 -15.76 6.46 -9.09
C ALA A 247 -14.27 6.62 -9.45
N HIS A 248 -13.38 6.62 -8.46
CA HIS A 248 -11.94 6.69 -8.66
C HIS A 248 -11.40 5.44 -9.38
N VAL A 249 -11.81 4.24 -8.96
CA VAL A 249 -11.42 2.99 -9.63
C VAL A 249 -11.92 2.98 -11.07
N ASN A 250 -13.19 3.33 -11.32
CA ASN A 250 -13.76 3.34 -12.66
C ASN A 250 -13.07 4.34 -13.60
N ALA A 251 -12.55 5.45 -13.06
CA ALA A 251 -11.81 6.43 -13.86
C ALA A 251 -10.43 5.92 -14.30
N ALA A 252 -9.74 5.15 -13.44
CA ALA A 252 -8.37 4.69 -13.69
C ALA A 252 -8.30 3.26 -14.25
N LEU A 253 -9.28 2.40 -14.02
CA LEU A 253 -9.24 0.99 -14.43
C LEU A 253 -9.00 0.77 -15.94
N PRO A 254 -9.60 1.55 -16.87
CA PRO A 254 -9.34 1.40 -18.30
C PRO A 254 -7.88 1.64 -18.69
N THR A 255 -7.11 2.36 -17.88
CA THR A 255 -5.74 2.79 -18.24
C THR A 255 -4.67 1.76 -17.90
N ILE A 256 -5.00 0.70 -17.14
CA ILE A 256 -4.04 -0.36 -16.77
C ILE A 256 -3.57 -1.22 -17.95
N VAL A 257 -4.30 -1.19 -19.06
CA VAL A 257 -3.99 -1.92 -20.31
C VAL A 257 -3.53 -1.00 -21.43
N ASP A 258 -3.22 0.25 -21.10
CA ASP A 258 -2.70 1.24 -22.06
C ASP A 258 -1.29 0.84 -22.55
N ASN A 259 -0.93 1.25 -23.77
CA ASN A 259 0.32 0.82 -24.42
C ASN A 259 1.60 1.51 -23.89
N HIS A 260 1.51 2.32 -22.83
CA HIS A 260 2.64 3.03 -22.25
C HIS A 260 3.24 2.27 -21.08
N TYR A 261 4.46 1.75 -21.24
CA TYR A 261 5.19 0.97 -20.24
C TYR A 261 5.31 1.68 -18.88
N GLU A 262 5.47 2.99 -18.86
CA GLU A 262 5.67 3.81 -17.67
C GLU A 262 4.51 3.67 -16.66
N GLY A 263 3.30 3.46 -17.13
CA GLY A 263 2.12 3.22 -16.29
C GLY A 263 1.83 1.73 -16.07
N THR A 264 1.85 0.95 -17.15
CA THR A 264 1.32 -0.43 -17.15
C THR A 264 2.06 -1.40 -16.23
N HIS A 265 3.37 -1.20 -15.98
CA HIS A 265 4.17 -2.13 -15.18
C HIS A 265 3.87 -2.10 -13.66
N TRP A 266 3.09 -1.11 -13.17
CA TRP A 266 2.78 -0.98 -11.75
C TRP A 266 1.30 -0.70 -11.43
N LEU A 267 0.56 -0.06 -12.33
CA LEU A 267 -0.86 0.28 -12.13
C LEU A 267 -1.73 -0.95 -11.88
N GLY A 268 -1.41 -2.10 -12.50
CA GLY A 268 -2.14 -3.35 -12.27
C GLY A 268 -2.11 -3.80 -10.80
N SER A 269 -0.98 -3.64 -10.11
CA SER A 269 -0.89 -3.96 -8.68
C SER A 269 -1.65 -2.98 -7.79
N PHE A 270 -1.68 -1.70 -8.15
CA PHE A 270 -2.49 -0.69 -7.46
C PHE A 270 -3.99 -0.96 -7.64
N ALA A 271 -4.41 -1.27 -8.87
CA ALA A 271 -5.79 -1.66 -9.15
C ALA A 271 -6.20 -2.91 -8.34
N MET A 272 -5.35 -3.95 -8.33
CA MET A 272 -5.59 -5.16 -7.54
C MET A 272 -5.73 -4.84 -6.06
N TYR A 273 -4.84 -4.01 -5.49
CA TYR A 273 -4.89 -3.63 -4.08
C TYR A 273 -6.17 -2.87 -3.73
N ALA A 274 -6.61 -1.94 -4.60
CA ALA A 274 -7.88 -1.23 -4.43
C ALA A 274 -9.09 -2.18 -4.48
N LEU A 275 -9.13 -3.10 -5.46
CA LEU A 275 -10.23 -4.05 -5.61
C LEU A 275 -10.32 -5.04 -4.45
N LEU A 276 -9.18 -5.53 -3.93
CA LEU A 276 -9.14 -6.40 -2.74
C LEU A 276 -9.58 -5.63 -1.49
N SER A 277 -9.15 -4.37 -1.34
CA SER A 277 -9.60 -3.50 -0.24
C SER A 277 -11.11 -3.28 -0.26
N ARG A 278 -11.72 -3.17 -1.45
CA ARG A 278 -13.19 -3.09 -1.62
C ARG A 278 -13.91 -4.34 -1.12
N GLN A 279 -13.36 -5.51 -1.42
CA GLN A 279 -13.91 -6.81 -0.98
C GLN A 279 -13.63 -7.08 0.49
N GLY A 280 -12.60 -6.47 1.05
CA GLY A 280 -12.12 -6.66 2.41
C GLY A 280 -11.25 -7.91 2.58
N LEU A 281 -10.54 -8.20 1.57
CA LEU A 281 -9.55 -9.26 1.52
C LEU A 281 -8.17 -8.69 1.81
#